data_10a1dab5069e093b76887b901dff2879
#
_entry.id   10a1dab5069e093b76887b901dff2879
#
_cell.length_a   1.000
_cell.length_b   1.000
_cell.length_c   1.000
_cell.angle_alpha   90.00
_cell.angle_beta   90.00
_cell.angle_gamma   90.00
#
_symmetry.space_group_name_H-M   'P 1'
#
loop_
_entity.id
_entity.type
_entity.pdbx_description
1 polymer ?
#
loop_
_entity_poly.entity_id
_entity_poly.type
_entity_poly.pdbx_seq_one_letter_code
_entity_poly.pdbx_strand_id
1 'polypeptide(L)'
;MNLSKILKNTFLVILLSMVVSACATKKTATISQIQGDVYTGTDTVEYLAKGVPDRVFFATNETILTTMSRDTLRKQAAWLRENPSVNVVLEGHADERGTREYNLALGERRANAAKDYLMTYGVSADRISVISYGKERPVDSGSNPLSWSKNRRSVTVKAN
;
A
#
# COMPACT_ATOMS: atom_id res chain seq x y z
N MET A 1 -0.06 64.34 -8.29
CA MET A 1 0.03 62.87 -8.58
C MET A 1 -1.08 62.22 -7.74
N ASN A 2 -2.15 61.74 -8.41
CA ASN A 2 -3.41 61.39 -7.74
C ASN A 2 -3.32 60.06 -6.96
N LEU A 3 -3.38 60.14 -5.66
CA LEU A 3 -3.35 59.02 -4.71
C LEU A 3 -4.41 57.94 -5.02
N SER A 4 -5.56 58.34 -5.56
CA SER A 4 -6.65 57.47 -5.97
C SER A 4 -6.33 56.54 -7.14
N LYS A 5 -5.41 56.93 -8.04
CA LYS A 5 -4.96 56.07 -9.15
C LYS A 5 -3.97 55.01 -8.70
N ILE A 6 -3.12 55.35 -7.70
CA ILE A 6 -2.15 54.39 -7.14
C ILE A 6 -2.89 53.29 -6.34
N LEU A 7 -3.94 53.70 -5.59
CA LEU A 7 -4.73 52.74 -4.80
C LEU A 7 -5.53 51.75 -5.68
N LYS A 8 -6.04 52.21 -6.83
CA LYS A 8 -6.74 51.32 -7.79
C LYS A 8 -5.81 50.33 -8.48
N ASN A 9 -4.58 50.74 -8.82
CA ASN A 9 -3.63 49.86 -9.47
C ASN A 9 -3.04 48.80 -8.49
N THR A 10 -2.83 49.17 -7.23
CA THR A 10 -2.37 48.18 -6.22
C THR A 10 -3.46 47.17 -5.88
N PHE A 11 -4.76 47.58 -5.86
CA PHE A 11 -5.85 46.65 -5.64
C PHE A 11 -6.05 45.68 -6.81
N LEU A 12 -5.85 46.14 -8.06
CA LEU A 12 -5.94 45.29 -9.24
C LEU A 12 -4.80 44.25 -9.32
N VAL A 13 -3.57 44.59 -8.88
CA VAL A 13 -2.42 43.66 -8.85
C VAL A 13 -2.60 42.61 -7.75
N ILE A 14 -3.18 42.99 -6.61
CA ILE A 14 -3.46 42.03 -5.51
C ILE A 14 -4.60 41.06 -5.90
N LEU A 15 -5.61 41.51 -6.66
CA LEU A 15 -6.69 40.62 -7.09
C LEU A 15 -6.26 39.64 -8.20
N LEU A 16 -5.24 39.99 -9.00
CA LEU A 16 -4.73 39.11 -10.07
C LEU A 16 -3.76 38.04 -9.55
N SER A 17 -3.22 38.18 -8.32
CA SER A 17 -2.32 37.20 -7.70
C SER A 17 -3.03 36.05 -7.00
N MET A 18 -4.36 36.07 -6.83
CA MET A 18 -5.15 35.04 -6.11
C MET A 18 -5.74 33.93 -6.99
N VAL A 19 -5.51 33.92 -8.30
CA VAL A 19 -6.17 32.95 -9.21
C VAL A 19 -5.28 31.81 -9.70
N VAL A 20 -4.04 31.65 -9.21
CA VAL A 20 -3.14 30.58 -9.64
C VAL A 20 -2.81 29.62 -8.51
N SER A 21 -3.80 29.05 -7.84
CA SER A 21 -3.53 28.00 -6.82
C SER A 21 -4.57 26.89 -6.74
N ALA A 22 -5.17 26.48 -7.84
CA ALA A 22 -6.23 25.44 -7.75
C ALA A 22 -6.00 24.17 -8.59
N CYS A 23 -4.88 24.00 -9.29
CA CYS A 23 -4.71 22.83 -10.16
C CYS A 23 -3.51 21.89 -9.86
N ALA A 24 -2.71 22.16 -8.83
CA ALA A 24 -1.49 21.37 -8.58
C ALA A 24 -1.63 20.24 -7.55
N THR A 25 -2.71 20.18 -6.79
CA THR A 25 -2.79 19.35 -5.58
C THR A 25 -3.09 17.87 -5.82
N LYS A 26 -3.73 17.47 -6.91
CA LYS A 26 -4.06 16.05 -7.17
C LYS A 26 -2.89 15.21 -7.70
N LYS A 27 -1.99 15.80 -8.50
CA LYS A 27 -0.84 15.06 -9.06
C LYS A 27 0.30 14.82 -8.06
N THR A 28 0.53 15.76 -7.15
CA THR A 28 1.62 15.67 -6.17
C THR A 28 1.34 14.64 -5.07
N ALA A 29 0.07 14.51 -4.64
CA ALA A 29 -0.33 13.49 -3.67
C ALA A 29 -0.17 12.06 -4.22
N THR A 30 -0.39 11.85 -5.52
CA THR A 30 -0.28 10.54 -6.17
C THR A 30 1.17 10.05 -6.24
N ILE A 31 2.14 10.94 -6.46
CA ILE A 31 3.56 10.58 -6.56
C ILE A 31 4.16 10.27 -5.19
N SER A 32 3.69 10.91 -4.12
CA SER A 32 4.18 10.67 -2.75
C SER A 32 3.73 9.32 -2.16
N GLN A 33 2.74 8.65 -2.77
CA GLN A 33 2.25 7.34 -2.31
C GLN A 33 2.98 6.15 -2.95
N ILE A 34 3.93 6.40 -3.85
CA ILE A 34 4.73 5.34 -4.49
C ILE A 34 6.21 5.70 -4.33
N GLN A 35 6.97 4.82 -3.70
CA GLN A 35 8.43 4.91 -3.64
C GLN A 35 9.02 3.87 -4.60
N GLY A 36 9.66 4.33 -5.68
CA GLY A 36 10.02 3.46 -6.79
C GLY A 36 8.75 2.92 -7.45
N ASP A 37 8.49 1.62 -7.32
CA ASP A 37 7.29 0.94 -7.82
C ASP A 37 6.43 0.33 -6.70
N VAL A 38 6.71 0.68 -5.44
CA VAL A 38 6.02 0.14 -4.27
C VAL A 38 5.06 1.18 -3.68
N TYR A 39 3.85 0.76 -3.35
CA TYR A 39 2.87 1.57 -2.65
C TYR A 39 3.31 1.85 -1.21
N THR A 40 3.26 3.11 -0.80
CA THR A 40 3.65 3.60 0.53
C THR A 40 2.54 4.35 1.26
N GLY A 41 1.35 4.47 0.65
CA GLY A 41 0.19 5.10 1.28
C GLY A 41 -0.48 4.19 2.32
N THR A 42 -1.47 4.73 3.01
CA THR A 42 -2.19 4.04 4.09
C THR A 42 -3.69 3.92 3.86
N ASP A 43 -4.22 4.47 2.76
CA ASP A 43 -5.66 4.50 2.49
C ASP A 43 -6.30 3.12 2.20
N THR A 44 -5.48 2.11 1.89
CA THR A 44 -5.93 0.72 1.72
C THR A 44 -5.50 -0.21 2.86
N VAL A 45 -4.77 0.31 3.85
CA VAL A 45 -4.26 -0.49 4.97
C VAL A 45 -5.34 -0.65 6.02
N GLU A 46 -5.63 -1.89 6.35
CA GLU A 46 -6.42 -2.26 7.51
C GLU A 46 -5.49 -2.76 8.62
N TYR A 47 -6.06 -3.18 9.74
CA TYR A 47 -5.28 -3.56 10.89
C TYR A 47 -5.62 -4.96 11.37
N LEU A 48 -4.61 -5.82 11.48
CA LEU A 48 -4.70 -7.14 12.13
C LEU A 48 -5.07 -6.98 13.62
N ALA A 49 -4.52 -5.95 14.25
CA ALA A 49 -4.83 -5.49 15.61
C ALA A 49 -4.48 -4.01 15.73
N LYS A 50 -4.86 -3.36 16.84
CA LYS A 50 -4.57 -1.93 17.07
C LYS A 50 -3.08 -1.62 16.86
N GLY A 51 -2.77 -0.78 15.87
CA GLY A 51 -1.40 -0.38 15.52
C GLY A 51 -0.57 -1.42 14.77
N VAL A 52 -1.16 -2.56 14.37
CA VAL A 52 -0.52 -3.62 13.60
C VAL A 52 -1.14 -3.68 12.19
N PRO A 53 -0.51 -3.07 11.18
CA PRO A 53 -1.02 -3.11 9.81
C PRO A 53 -1.13 -4.55 9.31
N ASP A 54 -2.16 -4.84 8.50
CA ASP A 54 -2.46 -6.18 8.03
C ASP A 54 -1.73 -6.58 6.74
N ARG A 55 -1.20 -5.61 5.99
CA ARG A 55 -0.68 -5.87 4.64
C ARG A 55 0.69 -5.27 4.36
N VAL A 56 1.35 -5.88 3.37
CA VAL A 56 2.64 -5.45 2.82
C VAL A 56 2.55 -5.37 1.30
N PHE A 57 3.36 -4.48 0.70
CA PHE A 57 3.33 -4.19 -0.73
C PHE A 57 4.62 -4.58 -1.43
N PHE A 58 4.51 -4.84 -2.74
CA PHE A 58 5.60 -5.32 -3.58
C PHE A 58 5.74 -4.49 -4.86
N ALA A 59 6.96 -4.48 -5.40
CA ALA A 59 7.22 -3.94 -6.72
C ALA A 59 6.63 -4.84 -7.85
N THR A 60 6.61 -4.33 -9.08
CA THR A 60 6.16 -5.08 -10.26
C THR A 60 7.00 -6.34 -10.42
N ASN A 61 6.32 -7.48 -10.60
CA ASN A 61 6.92 -8.81 -10.76
C ASN A 61 7.85 -9.26 -9.62
N GLU A 62 7.91 -8.52 -8.50
CA GLU A 62 8.78 -8.82 -7.38
C GLU A 62 8.03 -9.52 -6.23
N THR A 63 8.83 -10.28 -5.47
CA THR A 63 8.44 -10.93 -4.21
C THR A 63 9.34 -10.48 -3.06
N ILE A 64 10.27 -9.56 -3.32
CA ILE A 64 11.23 -9.05 -2.35
C ILE A 64 10.52 -8.10 -1.38
N LEU A 65 10.68 -8.35 -0.09
CA LEU A 65 10.16 -7.50 0.97
C LEU A 65 11.00 -6.23 1.12
N THR A 66 10.38 -5.08 1.00
CA THR A 66 11.01 -3.78 1.28
C THR A 66 11.28 -3.62 2.77
N THR A 67 12.05 -2.60 3.16
CA THR A 67 12.27 -2.25 4.57
C THR A 67 10.95 -1.99 5.28
N MET A 68 10.03 -1.24 4.67
CA MET A 68 8.70 -0.95 5.21
C MET A 68 7.86 -2.23 5.37
N SER A 69 7.89 -3.14 4.39
CA SER A 69 7.22 -4.44 4.47
C SER A 69 7.76 -5.28 5.62
N ARG A 70 9.09 -5.31 5.79
CA ARG A 70 9.73 -6.01 6.91
C ARG A 70 9.38 -5.42 8.27
N ASP A 71 9.28 -4.09 8.38
CA ASP A 71 8.86 -3.41 9.61
C ASP A 71 7.42 -3.76 9.99
N THR A 72 6.53 -3.82 9.01
CA THR A 72 5.13 -4.25 9.19
C THR A 72 5.08 -5.71 9.67
N LEU A 73 5.77 -6.62 8.99
CA LEU A 73 5.80 -8.04 9.37
C LEU A 73 6.44 -8.28 10.74
N ARG A 74 7.43 -7.47 11.16
CA ARG A 74 7.95 -7.54 12.54
C ARG A 74 6.89 -7.20 13.59
N LYS A 75 6.06 -6.18 13.33
CA LYS A 75 4.93 -5.84 14.21
C LYS A 75 3.91 -6.97 14.25
N GLN A 76 3.58 -7.57 13.11
CA GLN A 76 2.68 -8.71 13.03
C GLN A 76 3.25 -9.92 13.79
N ALA A 77 4.54 -10.24 13.60
CA ALA A 77 5.19 -11.35 14.30
C ALA A 77 5.21 -11.15 15.83
N ALA A 78 5.51 -9.93 16.31
CA ALA A 78 5.46 -9.61 17.72
C ALA A 78 4.05 -9.85 18.30
N TRP A 79 3.03 -9.30 17.64
CA TRP A 79 1.65 -9.48 18.07
C TRP A 79 1.20 -10.96 18.02
N LEU A 80 1.56 -11.71 16.97
CA LEU A 80 1.23 -13.14 16.87
C LEU A 80 1.90 -14.00 17.94
N ARG A 81 3.09 -13.65 18.39
CA ARG A 81 3.75 -14.33 19.53
C ARG A 81 3.06 -14.07 20.87
N GLU A 82 2.55 -12.85 21.05
CA GLU A 82 1.75 -12.47 22.22
C GLU A 82 0.34 -13.08 22.20
N ASN A 83 -0.13 -13.53 21.04
CA ASN A 83 -1.45 -14.12 20.83
C ASN A 83 -1.32 -15.54 20.22
N PRO A 84 -0.84 -16.54 20.97
CA PRO A 84 -0.48 -17.86 20.44
C PRO A 84 -1.67 -18.69 19.94
N SER A 85 -2.87 -18.39 20.36
CA SER A 85 -4.10 -19.06 19.89
C SER A 85 -4.59 -18.57 18.52
N VAL A 86 -4.06 -17.45 18.00
CA VAL A 86 -4.50 -16.89 16.73
C VAL A 86 -3.74 -17.55 15.58
N ASN A 87 -4.51 -18.15 14.65
CA ASN A 87 -4.02 -18.59 13.36
C ASN A 87 -4.31 -17.53 12.30
N VAL A 88 -3.49 -17.50 11.24
CA VAL A 88 -3.62 -16.53 10.15
C VAL A 88 -3.57 -17.18 8.79
N VAL A 89 -4.21 -16.52 7.83
CA VAL A 89 -4.07 -16.80 6.40
C VAL A 89 -3.33 -15.63 5.76
N LEU A 90 -2.30 -15.91 5.00
CA LEU A 90 -1.61 -14.95 4.15
C LEU A 90 -2.20 -15.01 2.74
N GLU A 91 -2.90 -13.95 2.37
CA GLU A 91 -3.51 -13.81 1.05
C GLU A 91 -2.52 -13.10 0.11
N GLY A 92 -2.21 -13.73 -1.02
CA GLY A 92 -1.33 -13.15 -2.04
C GLY A 92 -2.11 -12.58 -3.21
N HIS A 93 -1.72 -11.36 -3.63
CA HIS A 93 -2.39 -10.62 -4.70
C HIS A 93 -1.40 -10.06 -5.71
N ALA A 94 -1.89 -9.85 -6.93
CA ALA A 94 -1.17 -9.22 -8.03
C ALA A 94 -2.01 -8.10 -8.66
N ASP A 95 -1.37 -7.27 -9.49
CA ASP A 95 -2.09 -6.32 -10.33
C ASP A 95 -2.74 -7.03 -11.54
N GLU A 96 -3.54 -6.32 -12.33
CA GLU A 96 -4.34 -6.88 -13.43
C GLU A 96 -3.51 -7.40 -14.62
N ARG A 97 -2.23 -6.98 -14.75
CA ARG A 97 -1.39 -7.25 -15.91
C ARG A 97 -0.89 -8.70 -15.91
N GLY A 98 -0.85 -9.30 -17.09
CA GLY A 98 -0.41 -10.69 -17.26
C GLY A 98 -1.55 -11.72 -17.19
N THR A 99 -1.20 -13.00 -17.37
CA THR A 99 -2.16 -14.11 -17.36
C THR A 99 -2.67 -14.39 -15.95
N ARG A 100 -3.79 -15.09 -15.88
CA ARG A 100 -4.38 -15.51 -14.60
C ARG A 100 -3.45 -16.47 -13.85
N GLU A 101 -2.93 -17.45 -14.54
CA GLU A 101 -2.04 -18.50 -13.99
C GLU A 101 -0.75 -17.89 -13.45
N TYR A 102 -0.14 -16.99 -14.21
CA TYR A 102 1.06 -16.26 -13.76
C TYR A 102 0.80 -15.47 -12.49
N ASN A 103 -0.31 -14.73 -12.43
CA ASN A 103 -0.65 -13.91 -11.27
C ASN A 103 -1.03 -14.73 -10.03
N LEU A 104 -1.66 -15.89 -10.21
CA LEU A 104 -1.88 -16.83 -9.10
C LEU A 104 -0.55 -17.30 -8.51
N ALA A 105 0.39 -17.74 -9.36
CA ALA A 105 1.71 -18.14 -8.90
C ALA A 105 2.51 -16.99 -8.27
N LEU A 106 2.40 -15.76 -8.81
CA LEU A 106 3.07 -14.58 -8.25
C LEU A 106 2.49 -14.21 -6.87
N GLY A 107 1.16 -14.23 -6.73
CA GLY A 107 0.48 -13.99 -5.46
C GLY A 107 0.90 -15.01 -4.40
N GLU A 108 0.96 -16.30 -4.76
CA GLU A 108 1.42 -17.35 -3.87
C GLU A 108 2.86 -17.12 -3.38
N ARG A 109 3.79 -16.78 -4.29
CA ARG A 109 5.17 -16.46 -3.92
C ARG A 109 5.26 -15.25 -2.99
N ARG A 110 4.43 -14.21 -3.17
CA ARG A 110 4.36 -13.05 -2.28
C ARG A 110 3.88 -13.42 -0.87
N ALA A 111 2.83 -14.22 -0.78
CA ALA A 111 2.33 -14.71 0.50
C ALA A 111 3.37 -15.61 1.20
N ASN A 112 4.06 -16.49 0.46
CA ASN A 112 5.13 -17.30 1.01
C ASN A 112 6.32 -16.45 1.50
N ALA A 113 6.72 -15.40 0.80
CA ALA A 113 7.76 -14.47 1.26
C ALA A 113 7.39 -13.81 2.60
N ALA A 114 6.12 -13.44 2.80
CA ALA A 114 5.64 -12.93 4.08
C ALA A 114 5.62 -14.03 5.16
N LYS A 115 5.17 -15.26 4.84
CA LYS A 115 5.21 -16.42 5.74
C LYS A 115 6.61 -16.71 6.23
N ASP A 116 7.54 -16.83 5.32
CA ASP A 116 8.94 -17.15 5.65
C ASP A 116 9.51 -16.08 6.59
N TYR A 117 9.19 -14.81 6.34
CA TYR A 117 9.63 -13.72 7.21
C TYR A 117 9.01 -13.80 8.61
N LEU A 118 7.71 -14.08 8.74
CA LEU A 118 7.05 -14.27 10.04
C LEU A 118 7.67 -15.45 10.82
N MET A 119 8.00 -16.55 10.12
CA MET A 119 8.64 -17.71 10.71
C MET A 119 10.04 -17.40 11.24
N THR A 120 10.85 -16.58 10.54
CA THR A 120 12.16 -16.13 11.04
C THR A 120 12.06 -15.32 12.34
N TYR A 121 10.89 -14.74 12.62
CA TYR A 121 10.58 -14.01 13.86
C TYR A 121 9.80 -14.85 14.88
N GLY A 122 9.81 -16.18 14.74
CA GLY A 122 9.31 -17.12 15.74
C GLY A 122 7.82 -17.42 15.70
N VAL A 123 7.14 -17.11 14.60
CA VAL A 123 5.75 -17.57 14.38
C VAL A 123 5.78 -18.98 13.80
N SER A 124 5.09 -19.91 14.43
CA SER A 124 5.09 -21.32 14.02
C SER A 124 4.39 -21.54 12.68
N ALA A 125 4.93 -22.41 11.83
CA ALA A 125 4.46 -22.65 10.46
C ALA A 125 3.04 -23.21 10.38
N ASP A 126 2.64 -24.00 11.36
CA ASP A 126 1.31 -24.62 11.51
C ASP A 126 0.20 -23.59 11.77
N ARG A 127 0.57 -22.40 12.24
CA ARG A 127 -0.33 -21.27 12.45
C ARG A 127 -0.55 -20.39 11.20
N ILE A 128 0.18 -20.65 10.11
CA ILE A 128 0.19 -19.78 8.93
C ILE A 128 -0.22 -20.58 7.69
N SER A 129 -1.40 -20.36 7.20
CA SER A 129 -1.86 -20.83 5.89
C SER A 129 -1.59 -19.79 4.79
N VAL A 130 -1.44 -20.24 3.55
CA VAL A 130 -1.22 -19.39 2.39
C VAL A 130 -2.30 -19.65 1.36
N ILE A 131 -2.85 -18.57 0.77
CA ILE A 131 -3.75 -18.63 -0.37
C ILE A 131 -3.40 -17.52 -1.37
N SER A 132 -3.51 -17.78 -2.66
CA SER A 132 -3.36 -16.77 -3.69
C SER A 132 -4.70 -16.51 -4.38
N TYR A 133 -5.02 -15.25 -4.52
CA TYR A 133 -6.11 -14.77 -5.36
C TYR A 133 -5.59 -14.19 -6.69
N GLY A 134 -4.26 -14.13 -6.87
CA GLY A 134 -3.69 -13.54 -8.07
C GLY A 134 -4.27 -12.14 -8.30
N LYS A 135 -4.84 -11.90 -9.48
CA LYS A 135 -5.48 -10.63 -9.85
C LYS A 135 -7.00 -10.58 -9.63
N GLU A 136 -7.60 -11.65 -9.09
CA GLU A 136 -9.06 -11.81 -9.06
C GLU A 136 -9.74 -10.98 -7.94
N ARG A 137 -8.96 -10.49 -6.96
CA ARG A 137 -9.48 -9.67 -5.84
C ARG A 137 -8.72 -8.35 -5.73
N PRO A 138 -8.88 -7.41 -6.68
CA PRO A 138 -8.24 -6.10 -6.58
C PRO A 138 -8.84 -5.29 -5.42
N VAL A 139 -7.99 -4.53 -4.72
CA VAL A 139 -8.42 -3.51 -3.73
C VAL A 139 -8.73 -2.18 -4.40
N ASP A 140 -8.15 -1.96 -5.58
CA ASP A 140 -8.39 -0.80 -6.43
C ASP A 140 -8.53 -1.28 -7.87
N SER A 141 -9.70 -1.05 -8.49
CA SER A 141 -10.05 -1.52 -9.84
C SER A 141 -9.57 -0.60 -10.96
N GLY A 142 -8.84 0.47 -10.64
CA GLY A 142 -8.30 1.39 -11.64
C GLY A 142 -7.15 0.78 -12.44
N SER A 143 -7.11 1.07 -13.73
CA SER A 143 -6.04 0.66 -14.65
C SER A 143 -4.96 1.76 -14.76
N ASN A 144 -4.21 1.96 -13.68
CA ASN A 144 -3.14 2.96 -13.60
C ASN A 144 -2.04 2.54 -12.60
N PRO A 145 -0.85 3.17 -12.65
CA PRO A 145 0.28 2.78 -11.78
C PRO A 145 -0.03 2.79 -10.28
N LEU A 146 -0.86 3.73 -9.81
CA LEU A 146 -1.24 3.80 -8.39
C LEU A 146 -2.12 2.62 -8.01
N SER A 147 -3.18 2.32 -8.77
CA SER A 147 -4.07 1.19 -8.54
C SER A 147 -3.30 -0.14 -8.59
N TRP A 148 -2.41 -0.30 -9.57
CA TRP A 148 -1.56 -1.49 -9.66
C TRP A 148 -0.66 -1.66 -8.45
N SER A 149 -0.05 -0.58 -7.94
CA SER A 149 0.82 -0.64 -6.76
C SER A 149 0.07 -1.05 -5.49
N LYS A 150 -1.18 -0.63 -5.33
CA LYS A 150 -2.08 -1.05 -4.24
C LYS A 150 -2.47 -2.53 -4.33
N ASN A 151 -2.62 -3.04 -5.56
CA ASN A 151 -3.01 -4.43 -5.79
C ASN A 151 -1.85 -5.42 -5.58
N ARG A 152 -0.61 -5.01 -5.77
CA ARG A 152 0.59 -5.85 -5.52
C ARG A 152 0.87 -5.97 -4.02
N ARG A 153 0.16 -6.85 -3.34
CA ARG A 153 0.20 -6.96 -1.88
C ARG A 153 0.13 -8.40 -1.36
N SER A 154 0.51 -8.58 -0.11
CA SER A 154 0.10 -9.73 0.70
C SER A 154 -0.63 -9.23 1.93
N VAL A 155 -1.75 -9.85 2.27
CA VAL A 155 -2.62 -9.49 3.40
C VAL A 155 -2.62 -10.60 4.43
N THR A 156 -2.44 -10.25 5.70
CA THR A 156 -2.55 -11.18 6.82
C THR A 156 -3.95 -11.06 7.43
N VAL A 157 -4.75 -12.11 7.34
CA VAL A 157 -6.09 -12.18 7.92
C VAL A 157 -6.14 -13.23 9.02
N LYS A 158 -6.93 -13.00 10.07
CA LYS A 158 -7.16 -14.01 11.10
C LYS A 158 -7.95 -15.16 10.49
N ALA A 159 -7.49 -16.40 10.72
CA ALA A 159 -8.28 -17.56 10.40
C ALA A 159 -9.44 -17.66 11.42
N ASN A 160 -10.64 -17.88 10.91
CA ASN A 160 -11.85 -18.11 11.74
C ASN A 160 -11.85 -19.52 12.30
#